data_395bac9f46b48cb6b1f1e85366e9cdb4
#
_entry.id   395bac9f46b48cb6b1f1e85366e9cdb4
#
_cell.length_a   1.000
_cell.length_b   1.000
_cell.length_c   1.000
_cell.angle_alpha   90.00
_cell.angle_beta   90.00
_cell.angle_gamma   90.00
#
_symmetry.space_group_name_H-M   'P 1'
#
loop_
_entity.id
_entity.type
_entity.pdbx_description
1 polymer ?
#
loop_
_entity_poly.entity_id
_entity_poly.type
_entity_poly.pdbx_seq_one_letter_code
_entity_poly.pdbx_strand_id
1 'polypeptide(L)'
;MNSDAAKEVLSAYRSEDRDGADPIFREALSQLENDAELKKWFEEETDLDRSIRQKLAGIEPPADLQAKILARIRGEKVRRSVFALPPAWLAVAACLVLGGLALFYSTHRGGPDRFQEFKTDALAMVSAQGGPQLDLETPNLNETQTFLREHKAPYYEALPSRLKSMETAGCRAFVWNDYPASLTCFLLPDGQFLHLVVINKAALDNADIPAGMKAMGDWHVMFQQKSGMLLMWASRAPMDQLKQVLVAMMGGVRGLAEVQKELNQHALPVSSESASSIEQ
;
A
#
# COMPACT_ATOMS: atom_id res chain seq x y z
N MET A 1 -18.27 30.15 3.39
CA MET A 1 -17.68 28.77 3.23
C MET A 1 -18.66 27.75 3.75
N ASN A 2 -18.76 26.54 3.16
CA ASN A 2 -19.58 25.45 3.75
C ASN A 2 -18.81 24.66 4.81
N SER A 3 -19.50 23.84 5.61
CA SER A 3 -18.89 23.10 6.71
C SER A 3 -17.77 22.14 6.28
N ASP A 4 -17.90 21.49 5.12
CA ASP A 4 -16.86 20.57 4.62
C ASP A 4 -15.59 21.31 4.20
N ALA A 5 -15.74 22.44 3.49
CA ALA A 5 -14.61 23.31 3.15
C ALA A 5 -13.98 23.94 4.41
N ALA A 6 -14.78 24.24 5.42
CA ALA A 6 -14.26 24.73 6.72
C ALA A 6 -13.46 23.66 7.44
N LYS A 7 -13.90 22.40 7.44
CA LYS A 7 -13.13 21.27 8.01
C LYS A 7 -11.77 21.10 7.33
N GLU A 8 -11.71 21.17 5.99
CA GLU A 8 -10.46 21.06 5.23
C GLU A 8 -9.47 22.16 5.62
N VAL A 9 -9.93 23.42 5.70
CA VAL A 9 -9.10 24.56 6.12
C VAL A 9 -8.68 24.41 7.58
N LEU A 10 -9.61 24.10 8.50
CA LEU A 10 -9.35 24.00 9.93
C LEU A 10 -8.43 22.81 10.30
N SER A 11 -8.36 21.76 9.49
CA SER A 11 -7.41 20.66 9.70
C SER A 11 -5.94 21.11 9.62
N ALA A 12 -5.66 22.15 8.84
CA ALA A 12 -4.34 22.75 8.72
C ALA A 12 -4.08 23.88 9.74
N TYR A 13 -5.09 24.33 10.48
CA TYR A 13 -4.98 25.45 11.40
C TYR A 13 -4.08 25.11 12.60
N ARG A 14 -3.15 26.02 12.91
CA ARG A 14 -2.27 25.93 14.09
C ARG A 14 -2.33 27.24 14.85
N SER A 15 -2.93 27.20 16.03
CA SER A 15 -3.15 28.42 16.88
C SER A 15 -1.85 29.10 17.28
N GLU A 16 -0.74 28.40 17.31
CA GLU A 16 0.57 28.91 17.73
C GLU A 16 1.33 29.61 16.58
N ASP A 17 0.98 29.32 15.31
CA ASP A 17 1.72 29.76 14.11
C ASP A 17 1.21 31.10 13.51
N ARG A 18 0.39 31.87 14.22
CA ARG A 18 -0.25 33.10 13.74
C ARG A 18 -1.25 32.92 12.60
N ASP A 19 -1.69 31.70 12.36
CA ASP A 19 -2.63 31.36 11.28
C ASP A 19 -3.96 32.12 11.41
N GLY A 20 -4.34 32.51 12.61
CA GLY A 20 -5.53 33.37 12.86
C GLY A 20 -5.51 34.74 12.17
N ALA A 21 -4.37 35.18 11.66
CA ALA A 21 -4.27 36.43 10.90
C ALA A 21 -4.62 36.26 9.42
N ASP A 22 -4.56 35.01 8.90
CA ASP A 22 -4.89 34.69 7.51
C ASP A 22 -6.41 34.77 7.29
N PRO A 23 -6.88 35.49 6.26
CA PRO A 23 -8.30 35.64 5.96
C PRO A 23 -9.05 34.32 5.80
N ILE A 24 -8.42 33.27 5.23
CA ILE A 24 -9.04 31.97 5.00
C ILE A 24 -9.33 31.24 6.32
N PHE A 25 -8.40 31.27 7.27
CA PHE A 25 -8.61 30.69 8.60
C PHE A 25 -9.63 31.48 9.39
N ARG A 26 -9.65 32.80 9.26
CA ARG A 26 -10.63 33.64 9.93
C ARG A 26 -12.04 33.36 9.47
N GLU A 27 -12.25 33.19 8.18
CA GLU A 27 -13.54 32.78 7.64
C GLU A 27 -13.96 31.39 8.13
N ALA A 28 -13.03 30.42 8.15
CA ALA A 28 -13.29 29.08 8.64
C ALA A 28 -13.63 29.06 10.15
N LEU A 29 -12.89 29.83 10.96
CA LEU A 29 -13.15 29.97 12.39
C LEU A 29 -14.52 30.62 12.68
N SER A 30 -14.97 31.57 11.86
CA SER A 30 -16.29 32.20 12.03
C SER A 30 -17.45 31.19 11.82
N GLN A 31 -17.23 30.12 11.09
CA GLN A 31 -18.24 29.05 10.91
C GLN A 31 -18.48 28.28 12.22
N LEU A 32 -17.47 28.18 13.10
CA LEU A 32 -17.62 27.48 14.38
C LEU A 32 -18.69 28.12 15.31
N GLU A 33 -18.99 29.40 15.13
CA GLU A 33 -20.02 30.08 15.88
C GLU A 33 -21.44 29.68 15.47
N ASN A 34 -21.59 29.26 14.20
CA ASN A 34 -22.88 28.95 13.59
C ASN A 34 -23.13 27.45 13.36
N ASP A 35 -22.11 26.59 13.52
CA ASP A 35 -22.18 25.16 13.32
C ASP A 35 -21.63 24.40 14.54
N ALA A 36 -22.56 23.90 15.36
CA ALA A 36 -22.23 23.18 16.59
C ALA A 36 -21.52 21.84 16.33
N GLU A 37 -21.82 21.19 15.20
CA GLU A 37 -21.19 19.91 14.82
C GLU A 37 -19.75 20.15 14.36
N LEU A 38 -19.52 21.17 13.54
CA LEU A 38 -18.19 21.61 13.12
C LEU A 38 -17.34 22.01 14.33
N LYS A 39 -17.92 22.75 15.29
CA LYS A 39 -17.25 23.14 16.52
C LYS A 39 -16.80 21.94 17.34
N LYS A 40 -17.68 20.97 17.56
CA LYS A 40 -17.37 19.75 18.30
C LYS A 40 -16.23 18.96 17.61
N TRP A 41 -16.31 18.79 16.31
CA TRP A 41 -15.25 18.14 15.53
C TRP A 41 -13.90 18.87 15.69
N PHE A 42 -13.89 20.20 15.63
CA PHE A 42 -12.68 20.99 15.76
C PHE A 42 -12.06 20.91 17.17
N GLU A 43 -12.89 20.85 18.20
CA GLU A 43 -12.44 20.64 19.58
C GLU A 43 -11.80 19.26 19.74
N GLU A 44 -12.41 18.19 19.20
CA GLU A 44 -11.86 16.84 19.22
C GLU A 44 -10.51 16.75 18.48
N GLU A 45 -10.39 17.38 17.31
CA GLU A 45 -9.16 17.43 16.52
C GLU A 45 -8.04 18.19 17.25
N THR A 46 -8.37 19.31 17.84
CA THR A 46 -7.42 20.13 18.62
C THR A 46 -6.93 19.39 19.86
N ASP A 47 -7.79 18.64 20.54
CA ASP A 47 -7.43 17.84 21.71
C ASP A 47 -6.53 16.65 21.32
N LEU A 48 -6.78 16.03 20.17
CA LEU A 48 -5.91 15.00 19.62
C LEU A 48 -4.52 15.57 19.31
N ASP A 49 -4.44 16.67 18.60
CA ASP A 49 -3.18 17.35 18.29
C ASP A 49 -2.39 17.70 19.56
N ARG A 50 -3.08 18.19 20.58
CA ARG A 50 -2.48 18.50 21.89
C ARG A 50 -1.91 17.25 22.56
N SER A 51 -2.65 16.14 22.52
CA SER A 51 -2.22 14.88 23.12
C SER A 51 -0.99 14.29 22.41
N ILE A 52 -0.95 14.36 21.07
CA ILE A 52 0.18 13.93 20.26
C ILE A 52 1.41 14.80 20.58
N ARG A 53 1.23 16.11 20.62
CA ARG A 53 2.30 17.06 20.92
C ARG A 53 2.90 16.82 22.32
N GLN A 54 2.06 16.56 23.33
CA GLN A 54 2.54 16.21 24.67
C GLN A 54 3.39 14.92 24.68
N LYS A 55 2.98 13.91 23.93
CA LYS A 55 3.75 12.67 23.81
C LYS A 55 5.09 12.89 23.09
N LEU A 56 5.10 13.73 22.05
CA LEU A 56 6.32 14.03 21.30
C LEU A 56 7.26 14.97 22.07
N ALA A 57 6.73 15.88 22.89
CA ALA A 57 7.54 16.78 23.72
C ALA A 57 8.42 16.05 24.76
N GLY A 58 8.05 14.81 25.13
CA GLY A 58 8.87 13.97 25.98
C GLY A 58 10.05 13.31 25.29
N ILE A 59 10.18 13.43 23.97
CA ILE A 59 11.27 12.86 23.19
C ILE A 59 12.38 13.90 23.09
N GLU A 60 13.45 13.71 23.83
CA GLU A 60 14.60 14.61 23.79
C GLU A 60 15.36 14.44 22.46
N PRO A 61 15.45 15.50 21.63
CA PRO A 61 16.16 15.40 20.37
C PRO A 61 17.67 15.23 20.62
N PRO A 62 18.41 14.53 19.72
CA PRO A 62 19.85 14.42 19.83
C PRO A 62 20.52 15.80 19.98
N ALA A 63 21.42 15.95 20.93
CA ALA A 63 22.04 17.25 21.26
C ALA A 63 22.74 17.93 20.08
N ASP A 64 23.15 17.18 19.08
CA ASP A 64 23.84 17.65 17.87
C ASP A 64 22.90 17.89 16.67
N LEU A 65 21.62 17.61 16.79
CA LEU A 65 20.65 17.72 15.68
C LEU A 65 20.54 19.13 15.12
N GLN A 66 20.42 20.13 16.01
CA GLN A 66 20.34 21.55 15.62
C GLN A 66 21.57 21.99 14.87
N ALA A 67 22.76 21.63 15.36
CA ALA A 67 24.03 21.96 14.71
C ALA A 67 24.15 21.31 13.33
N LYS A 68 23.73 20.07 13.18
CA LYS A 68 23.71 19.35 11.89
C LYS A 68 22.75 19.98 10.89
N ILE A 69 21.56 20.40 11.31
CA ILE A 69 20.58 21.06 10.44
C ILE A 69 21.13 22.39 9.97
N LEU A 70 21.65 23.23 10.88
CA LEU A 70 22.21 24.53 10.54
C LEU A 70 23.44 24.44 9.63
N ALA A 71 24.33 23.49 9.86
CA ALA A 71 25.46 23.23 8.98
C ALA A 71 25.04 22.84 7.56
N ARG A 72 23.96 22.06 7.45
CA ARG A 72 23.41 21.65 6.14
C ARG A 72 22.75 22.81 5.40
N ILE A 73 22.03 23.69 6.11
CA ILE A 73 21.41 24.90 5.51
C ILE A 73 22.46 25.89 5.04
N ARG A 74 23.55 26.10 5.81
CA ARG A 74 24.64 27.02 5.47
C ARG A 74 25.55 26.53 4.36
N GLY A 75 25.36 25.30 3.86
CA GLY A 75 26.22 24.72 2.83
C GLY A 75 27.66 24.49 3.29
N GLU A 76 27.92 24.53 4.60
CA GLU A 76 29.25 24.28 5.15
C GLU A 76 29.62 22.82 4.92
N LYS A 77 30.51 22.62 3.93
CA LYS A 77 31.20 21.33 3.77
C LYS A 77 32.04 21.12 5.02
N VAL A 78 31.63 20.22 5.89
CA VAL A 78 32.44 19.77 7.02
C VAL A 78 33.79 19.29 6.43
N ARG A 79 34.84 20.11 6.56
CA ARG A 79 36.21 19.71 6.27
C ARG A 79 36.59 18.65 7.30
N ARG A 80 36.39 17.39 6.95
CA ARG A 80 37.02 16.29 7.68
C ARG A 80 38.50 16.42 7.50
N SER A 81 39.21 16.69 8.58
CA SER A 81 40.66 16.61 8.63
C SER A 81 41.05 15.18 8.27
N VAL A 82 41.52 14.98 7.06
CA VAL A 82 42.08 13.72 6.61
C VAL A 82 43.48 13.64 7.19
N PHE A 83 43.69 12.75 8.15
CA PHE A 83 45.04 12.41 8.63
C PHE A 83 45.91 12.11 7.41
N ALA A 84 47.06 12.80 7.32
CA ALA A 84 48.04 12.64 6.23
C ALA A 84 48.76 11.29 6.37
N LEU A 85 48.16 10.25 5.78
CA LEU A 85 48.78 8.95 5.58
C LEU A 85 49.57 8.98 4.23
N PRO A 86 50.71 8.29 4.13
CA PRO A 86 51.48 8.28 2.91
C PRO A 86 50.68 7.74 1.72
N PRO A 87 50.86 8.29 0.49
CA PRO A 87 49.94 8.07 -0.64
C PRO A 87 49.80 6.62 -1.09
N ALA A 88 50.78 5.76 -0.82
CA ALA A 88 50.71 4.34 -1.17
C ALA A 88 49.69 3.55 -0.34
N TRP A 89 49.51 3.89 0.93
CA TRP A 89 48.54 3.24 1.82
C TRP A 89 47.11 3.73 1.56
N LEU A 90 46.94 4.96 1.08
CA LEU A 90 45.66 5.50 0.69
C LEU A 90 45.06 4.77 -0.54
N ALA A 91 45.93 4.37 -1.48
CA ALA A 91 45.48 3.61 -2.66
C ALA A 91 44.97 2.19 -2.26
N VAL A 92 45.68 1.52 -1.36
CA VAL A 92 45.27 0.20 -0.86
C VAL A 92 43.98 0.30 -0.01
N ALA A 93 43.89 1.30 0.86
CA ALA A 93 42.72 1.56 1.64
C ALA A 93 41.50 1.94 0.76
N ALA A 94 41.71 2.74 -0.30
CA ALA A 94 40.67 3.09 -1.27
C ALA A 94 40.18 1.86 -2.04
N CYS A 95 41.07 0.95 -2.47
CA CYS A 95 40.71 -0.28 -3.15
C CYS A 95 39.93 -1.25 -2.22
N LEU A 96 40.34 -1.33 -0.95
CA LEU A 96 39.60 -2.16 0.04
C LEU A 96 38.23 -1.56 0.38
N VAL A 97 38.13 -0.24 0.50
CA VAL A 97 36.85 0.44 0.75
C VAL A 97 35.93 0.34 -0.47
N LEU A 98 36.45 0.59 -1.68
CA LEU A 98 35.67 0.47 -2.91
C LEU A 98 35.30 -0.98 -3.21
N GLY A 99 36.22 -1.94 -2.99
CA GLY A 99 35.96 -3.37 -3.10
C GLY A 99 34.96 -3.86 -2.02
N GLY A 100 35.12 -3.41 -0.78
CA GLY A 100 34.19 -3.68 0.30
C GLY A 100 32.82 -3.03 0.09
N LEU A 101 32.80 -1.80 -0.43
CA LEU A 101 31.54 -1.12 -0.82
C LEU A 101 30.87 -1.83 -1.99
N ALA A 102 31.62 -2.24 -3.02
CA ALA A 102 31.08 -2.98 -4.14
C ALA A 102 30.54 -4.37 -3.72
N LEU A 103 31.26 -5.07 -2.84
CA LEU A 103 30.78 -6.30 -2.22
C LEU A 103 29.60 -6.06 -1.30
N PHE A 104 29.63 -5.02 -0.47
CA PHE A 104 28.51 -4.63 0.38
C PHE A 104 27.28 -4.24 -0.44
N TYR A 105 27.44 -3.45 -1.51
CA TYR A 105 26.35 -3.12 -2.44
C TYR A 105 25.89 -4.33 -3.27
N SER A 106 26.74 -5.28 -3.58
CA SER A 106 26.35 -6.48 -4.31
C SER A 106 25.66 -7.51 -3.39
N THR A 107 26.06 -7.59 -2.12
CA THR A 107 25.45 -8.50 -1.12
C THR A 107 24.26 -7.88 -0.39
N HIS A 108 24.19 -6.54 -0.30
CA HIS A 108 23.09 -5.79 0.32
C HIS A 108 22.26 -5.05 -0.73
N ARG A 109 22.24 -5.51 -1.97
CA ARG A 109 21.19 -5.18 -2.93
C ARG A 109 19.86 -5.87 -2.58
N GLY A 110 19.51 -5.88 -1.31
CA GLY A 110 18.15 -5.81 -0.90
C GLY A 110 17.71 -4.36 -1.04
N GLY A 111 17.51 -3.90 -2.28
CA GLY A 111 16.63 -2.77 -2.52
C GLY A 111 15.31 -3.05 -1.82
N PRO A 112 14.47 -2.05 -1.53
CA PRO A 112 13.15 -2.30 -0.97
C PRO A 112 12.55 -3.45 -1.75
N ASP A 113 12.06 -4.48 -1.04
CA ASP A 113 11.50 -5.67 -1.67
C ASP A 113 10.40 -5.18 -2.62
N ARG A 114 10.73 -5.06 -3.92
CA ARG A 114 9.84 -4.48 -4.93
C ARG A 114 8.51 -5.19 -5.00
N PHE A 115 8.49 -6.46 -4.59
CA PHE A 115 7.24 -7.19 -4.47
C PHE A 115 6.40 -6.65 -3.30
N GLN A 116 7.00 -6.34 -2.14
CA GLN A 116 6.27 -5.79 -1.00
C GLN A 116 5.77 -4.36 -1.28
N GLU A 117 6.58 -3.55 -1.98
CA GLU A 117 6.19 -2.22 -2.44
C GLU A 117 5.00 -2.32 -3.41
N PHE A 118 5.11 -3.11 -4.47
CA PHE A 118 4.02 -3.34 -5.42
C PHE A 118 2.74 -3.85 -4.74
N LYS A 119 2.88 -4.82 -3.85
CA LYS A 119 1.75 -5.37 -3.09
C LYS A 119 1.01 -4.29 -2.29
N THR A 120 1.77 -3.42 -1.62
CA THR A 120 1.21 -2.34 -0.79
C THR A 120 0.51 -1.31 -1.66
N ASP A 121 1.13 -0.87 -2.74
CA ASP A 121 0.58 0.12 -3.67
C ASP A 121 -0.66 -0.40 -4.40
N ALA A 122 -0.59 -1.63 -4.90
CA ALA A 122 -1.72 -2.26 -5.58
C ALA A 122 -2.91 -2.47 -4.63
N LEU A 123 -2.66 -2.88 -3.37
CA LEU A 123 -3.72 -3.02 -2.38
C LEU A 123 -4.29 -1.65 -1.99
N ALA A 124 -3.47 -0.63 -1.80
CA ALA A 124 -3.92 0.73 -1.54
C ALA A 124 -4.82 1.26 -2.68
N MET A 125 -4.43 1.00 -3.95
CA MET A 125 -5.21 1.40 -5.12
C MET A 125 -6.60 0.75 -5.14
N VAL A 126 -6.71 -0.56 -4.90
CA VAL A 126 -8.00 -1.26 -4.93
C VAL A 126 -8.84 -1.00 -3.68
N SER A 127 -8.22 -0.58 -2.56
CA SER A 127 -8.90 -0.27 -1.30
C SER A 127 -9.29 1.20 -1.14
N ALA A 128 -9.03 2.05 -2.14
CA ALA A 128 -9.36 3.46 -2.10
C ALA A 128 -10.85 3.70 -1.78
N GLN A 129 -11.15 4.76 -1.05
CA GLN A 129 -12.53 5.15 -0.76
C GLN A 129 -13.27 5.45 -2.07
N GLY A 130 -14.44 4.86 -2.25
CA GLY A 130 -15.20 4.94 -3.50
C GLY A 130 -14.78 3.92 -4.57
N GLY A 131 -13.82 3.06 -4.27
CA GLY A 131 -13.29 2.06 -5.20
C GLY A 131 -12.12 2.58 -6.06
N PRO A 132 -11.47 1.72 -6.84
CA PRO A 132 -10.39 2.14 -7.73
C PRO A 132 -10.92 3.01 -8.86
N GLN A 133 -10.16 4.05 -9.23
CA GLN A 133 -10.46 4.82 -10.44
C GLN A 133 -10.28 3.93 -11.67
N LEU A 134 -11.28 3.88 -12.55
CA LEU A 134 -11.26 3.15 -13.81
C LEU A 134 -11.07 4.12 -14.97
N ASP A 135 -10.31 3.70 -16.00
CA ASP A 135 -10.14 4.48 -17.22
C ASP A 135 -11.23 4.12 -18.25
N LEU A 136 -11.76 2.90 -18.15
CA LEU A 136 -12.90 2.42 -18.94
C LEU A 136 -13.86 1.68 -18.00
N GLU A 137 -15.10 2.11 -17.97
CA GLU A 137 -16.21 1.42 -17.32
C GLU A 137 -17.02 0.65 -18.36
N THR A 138 -17.03 -0.68 -18.27
CA THR A 138 -17.76 -1.54 -19.20
C THR A 138 -18.04 -2.90 -18.54
N PRO A 139 -19.23 -3.50 -18.75
CA PRO A 139 -19.51 -4.85 -18.30
C PRO A 139 -18.87 -5.93 -19.20
N ASN A 140 -18.23 -5.54 -20.31
CA ASN A 140 -17.76 -6.44 -21.35
C ASN A 140 -16.24 -6.69 -21.20
N LEU A 141 -15.86 -7.92 -20.88
CA LEU A 141 -14.46 -8.29 -20.72
C LEU A 141 -13.64 -8.11 -22.03
N ASN A 142 -14.25 -8.34 -23.21
CA ASN A 142 -13.54 -8.18 -24.47
C ASN A 142 -13.19 -6.70 -24.75
N GLU A 143 -14.08 -5.78 -24.39
CA GLU A 143 -13.81 -4.33 -24.49
C GLU A 143 -12.70 -3.95 -23.52
N THR A 144 -12.75 -4.45 -22.29
CA THR A 144 -11.69 -4.30 -21.28
C THR A 144 -10.33 -4.75 -21.82
N GLN A 145 -10.24 -5.94 -22.41
CA GLN A 145 -9.00 -6.47 -22.97
C GLN A 145 -8.51 -5.69 -24.19
N THR A 146 -9.44 -5.22 -25.03
CA THR A 146 -9.10 -4.39 -26.18
C THR A 146 -8.52 -3.05 -25.73
N PHE A 147 -9.16 -2.39 -24.77
CA PHE A 147 -8.66 -1.15 -24.18
C PHE A 147 -7.26 -1.32 -23.59
N LEU A 148 -7.02 -2.35 -22.77
CA LEU A 148 -5.72 -2.60 -22.17
C LEU A 148 -4.63 -2.87 -23.23
N ARG A 149 -4.97 -3.57 -24.31
CA ARG A 149 -4.06 -3.83 -25.43
C ARG A 149 -3.69 -2.54 -26.17
N GLU A 150 -4.66 -1.68 -26.45
CA GLU A 150 -4.45 -0.37 -27.11
C GLU A 150 -3.54 0.53 -26.27
N HIS A 151 -3.66 0.45 -24.94
CA HIS A 151 -2.84 1.22 -24.00
C HIS A 151 -1.53 0.52 -23.63
N LYS A 152 -1.16 -0.60 -24.31
CA LYS A 152 0.06 -1.38 -24.05
C LYS A 152 0.19 -1.86 -22.60
N ALA A 153 -0.91 -1.99 -21.89
CA ALA A 153 -0.96 -2.49 -20.53
C ALA A 153 -1.05 -4.04 -20.55
N PRO A 154 -0.36 -4.73 -19.64
CA PRO A 154 -0.42 -6.18 -19.58
C PRO A 154 -1.81 -6.66 -19.18
N TYR A 155 -2.28 -7.76 -19.77
CA TYR A 155 -3.51 -8.41 -19.37
C TYR A 155 -3.36 -9.92 -19.51
N TYR A 156 -4.13 -10.69 -18.74
CA TYR A 156 -4.04 -12.14 -18.75
C TYR A 156 -5.14 -12.75 -19.61
N GLU A 157 -4.76 -13.30 -20.77
CA GLU A 157 -5.71 -13.87 -21.75
C GLU A 157 -6.31 -15.21 -21.32
N ALA A 158 -5.50 -16.03 -20.60
CA ALA A 158 -5.88 -17.39 -20.24
C ALA A 158 -6.76 -17.46 -18.98
N LEU A 159 -7.71 -16.55 -18.86
CA LEU A 159 -8.70 -16.57 -17.79
C LEU A 159 -9.54 -17.83 -17.84
N PRO A 160 -9.90 -18.45 -16.69
CA PRO A 160 -10.86 -19.54 -16.62
C PRO A 160 -12.21 -19.16 -17.23
N SER A 161 -12.91 -20.15 -17.79
CA SER A 161 -14.21 -19.95 -18.47
C SER A 161 -15.21 -19.21 -17.59
N ARG A 162 -15.22 -19.50 -16.28
CA ARG A 162 -16.11 -18.84 -15.31
C ARG A 162 -15.85 -17.32 -15.22
N LEU A 163 -14.58 -16.90 -15.21
CA LEU A 163 -14.23 -15.47 -15.21
C LEU A 163 -14.50 -14.80 -16.55
N LYS A 164 -14.33 -15.55 -17.66
CA LYS A 164 -14.67 -15.05 -19.00
C LYS A 164 -16.16 -14.75 -19.18
N SER A 165 -17.02 -15.43 -18.42
CA SER A 165 -18.47 -15.24 -18.45
C SER A 165 -18.98 -14.25 -17.41
N MET A 166 -18.10 -13.69 -16.55
CA MET A 166 -18.49 -12.69 -15.57
C MET A 166 -18.47 -11.29 -16.17
N GLU A 167 -19.38 -10.47 -15.69
CA GLU A 167 -19.40 -9.05 -16.01
C GLU A 167 -18.19 -8.35 -15.35
N THR A 168 -17.67 -7.35 -16.03
CA THR A 168 -16.65 -6.44 -15.49
C THR A 168 -17.30 -5.13 -15.08
N ALA A 169 -16.75 -4.45 -14.08
CA ALA A 169 -17.07 -3.03 -13.85
C ALA A 169 -16.21 -2.14 -14.74
N GLY A 170 -15.08 -2.64 -15.20
CA GLY A 170 -14.16 -1.91 -16.06
C GLY A 170 -12.71 -2.23 -15.78
N CYS A 171 -11.82 -1.36 -16.29
CA CYS A 171 -10.39 -1.53 -16.17
C CYS A 171 -9.65 -0.20 -16.07
N ARG A 172 -8.38 -0.30 -15.69
CA ARG A 172 -7.42 0.79 -15.69
C ARG A 172 -6.08 0.33 -16.26
N ALA A 173 -5.47 1.15 -17.11
CA ALA A 173 -4.08 1.01 -17.55
C ALA A 173 -3.22 2.03 -16.80
N PHE A 174 -2.19 1.59 -16.09
CA PHE A 174 -1.35 2.49 -15.31
C PHE A 174 0.13 2.09 -15.39
N VAL A 175 1.00 2.94 -14.89
CA VAL A 175 2.44 2.68 -14.82
C VAL A 175 2.85 2.61 -13.35
N TRP A 176 3.56 1.56 -12.98
CA TRP A 176 4.16 1.40 -11.66
C TRP A 176 5.68 1.28 -11.82
N ASN A 177 6.44 2.23 -11.24
CA ASN A 177 7.90 2.30 -11.31
C ASN A 177 8.43 2.07 -12.75
N ASP A 178 7.90 2.83 -13.72
CA ASP A 178 8.21 2.76 -15.15
C ASP A 178 7.76 1.48 -15.89
N TYR A 179 7.06 0.58 -15.22
CA TYR A 179 6.52 -0.63 -15.85
C TYR A 179 5.01 -0.50 -16.06
N PRO A 180 4.51 -0.85 -17.26
CA PRO A 180 3.08 -0.91 -17.50
C PRO A 180 2.44 -1.97 -16.62
N ALA A 181 1.29 -1.62 -16.07
CA ALA A 181 0.44 -2.47 -15.26
C ALA A 181 -1.02 -2.25 -15.59
N SER A 182 -1.88 -3.16 -15.20
CA SER A 182 -3.32 -3.03 -15.39
C SER A 182 -4.10 -3.47 -14.17
N LEU A 183 -5.32 -2.96 -14.08
CA LEU A 183 -6.35 -3.40 -13.17
C LEU A 183 -7.59 -3.76 -13.99
N THR A 184 -8.20 -4.92 -13.69
CA THR A 184 -9.54 -5.32 -14.17
C THR A 184 -10.41 -5.64 -12.96
N CYS A 185 -11.62 -5.11 -12.92
CA CYS A 185 -12.59 -5.32 -11.85
C CYS A 185 -13.73 -6.20 -12.35
N PHE A 186 -13.87 -7.42 -11.79
CA PHE A 186 -14.98 -8.33 -12.07
C PHE A 186 -16.08 -8.15 -11.03
N LEU A 187 -17.33 -8.17 -11.47
CA LEU A 187 -18.49 -8.11 -10.59
C LEU A 187 -18.84 -9.53 -10.12
N LEU A 188 -18.80 -9.75 -8.82
CA LEU A 188 -19.23 -11.02 -8.20
C LEU A 188 -20.76 -11.06 -8.04
N PRO A 189 -21.36 -12.28 -7.94
CA PRO A 189 -22.82 -12.43 -7.83
C PRO A 189 -23.47 -11.73 -6.62
N ASP A 190 -22.69 -11.46 -5.57
CA ASP A 190 -23.13 -10.73 -4.37
C ASP A 190 -22.98 -9.20 -4.49
N GLY A 191 -22.57 -8.70 -5.66
CA GLY A 191 -22.34 -7.28 -5.90
C GLY A 191 -20.97 -6.77 -5.45
N GLN A 192 -20.14 -7.63 -4.86
CA GLN A 192 -18.75 -7.27 -4.53
C GLN A 192 -17.84 -7.36 -5.76
N PHE A 193 -16.64 -6.84 -5.63
CA PHE A 193 -15.67 -6.87 -6.73
C PHE A 193 -14.53 -7.85 -6.46
N LEU A 194 -14.11 -8.53 -7.52
CA LEU A 194 -12.83 -9.23 -7.59
C LEU A 194 -11.90 -8.41 -8.50
N HIS A 195 -10.85 -7.88 -7.92
CA HIS A 195 -9.85 -7.09 -8.61
C HIS A 195 -8.71 -7.98 -9.09
N LEU A 196 -8.32 -7.83 -10.35
CA LEU A 196 -7.14 -8.45 -10.93
C LEU A 196 -6.15 -7.35 -11.31
N VAL A 197 -5.02 -7.30 -10.63
CA VAL A 197 -3.89 -6.44 -11.00
C VAL A 197 -2.84 -7.30 -11.70
N VAL A 198 -2.37 -6.84 -12.87
CA VAL A 198 -1.38 -7.55 -13.68
C VAL A 198 -0.19 -6.65 -13.93
N ILE A 199 1.02 -7.20 -13.72
CA ILE A 199 2.28 -6.54 -14.03
C ILE A 199 3.29 -7.57 -14.57
N ASN A 200 4.26 -7.12 -15.37
CA ASN A 200 5.36 -7.99 -15.78
C ASN A 200 6.25 -8.34 -14.57
N LYS A 201 6.60 -9.61 -14.39
CA LYS A 201 7.46 -10.07 -13.30
C LYS A 201 8.83 -9.36 -13.30
N ALA A 202 9.34 -8.97 -14.46
CA ALA A 202 10.59 -8.22 -14.58
C ALA A 202 10.58 -6.90 -13.81
N ALA A 203 9.40 -6.29 -13.58
CA ALA A 203 9.25 -5.09 -12.76
C ALA A 203 9.62 -5.31 -11.28
N LEU A 204 9.62 -6.55 -10.82
CA LEU A 204 9.81 -6.94 -9.43
C LEU A 204 11.19 -7.56 -9.18
N ASP A 205 12.18 -7.27 -10.05
CA ASP A 205 13.55 -7.78 -9.96
C ASP A 205 13.63 -9.31 -9.78
N ASN A 206 12.68 -10.05 -10.38
CA ASN A 206 12.52 -11.51 -10.24
C ASN A 206 12.39 -11.98 -8.77
N ALA A 207 11.85 -11.13 -7.89
CA ALA A 207 11.59 -11.49 -6.49
C ALA A 207 10.89 -12.85 -6.38
N ASP A 208 11.18 -13.58 -5.32
CA ASP A 208 10.42 -14.78 -4.97
C ASP A 208 9.05 -14.38 -4.42
N ILE A 209 8.01 -14.69 -5.22
CA ILE A 209 6.65 -14.29 -4.92
C ILE A 209 5.95 -15.48 -4.30
N PRO A 210 5.54 -15.39 -3.04
CA PRO A 210 4.83 -16.49 -2.39
C PRO A 210 3.53 -16.77 -3.13
N ALA A 211 3.35 -18.01 -3.57
CA ALA A 211 2.08 -18.48 -4.08
C ALA A 211 1.09 -18.68 -2.92
N GLY A 212 -0.20 -18.53 -3.22
CA GLY A 212 -1.25 -18.79 -2.25
C GLY A 212 -2.08 -17.56 -1.90
N MET A 213 -3.11 -17.78 -1.10
CA MET A 213 -4.04 -16.74 -0.66
C MET A 213 -3.65 -16.29 0.75
N LYS A 214 -3.64 -14.98 0.99
CA LYS A 214 -3.38 -14.38 2.29
C LYS A 214 -4.49 -13.40 2.65
N ALA A 215 -4.89 -13.42 3.92
CA ALA A 215 -5.73 -12.36 4.47
C ALA A 215 -4.85 -11.14 4.78
N MET A 216 -5.31 -9.96 4.39
CA MET A 216 -4.65 -8.67 4.61
C MET A 216 -5.70 -7.66 5.08
N GLY A 217 -5.93 -7.58 6.39
CA GLY A 217 -7.10 -6.91 6.94
C GLY A 217 -8.39 -7.58 6.45
N ASP A 218 -9.31 -6.79 5.90
CA ASP A 218 -10.58 -7.27 5.33
C ASP A 218 -10.45 -7.81 3.91
N TRP A 219 -9.23 -7.85 3.36
CA TRP A 219 -8.96 -8.28 2.00
C TRP A 219 -8.42 -9.70 1.96
N HIS A 220 -8.90 -10.48 1.01
CA HIS A 220 -8.33 -11.73 0.58
C HIS A 220 -7.49 -11.48 -0.67
N VAL A 221 -6.18 -11.70 -0.57
CA VAL A 221 -5.23 -11.42 -1.65
C VAL A 221 -4.54 -12.72 -2.05
N MET A 222 -4.51 -12.99 -3.36
CA MET A 222 -3.81 -14.15 -3.92
C MET A 222 -2.83 -13.69 -5.01
N PHE A 223 -1.63 -14.26 -4.99
CA PHE A 223 -0.61 -14.01 -5.99
C PHE A 223 -0.39 -15.26 -6.84
N GLN A 224 -0.28 -15.06 -8.15
CA GLN A 224 0.06 -16.10 -9.11
C GLN A 224 1.07 -15.59 -10.12
N GLN A 225 2.03 -16.44 -10.46
CA GLN A 225 2.95 -16.18 -11.56
C GLN A 225 2.51 -17.01 -12.78
N LYS A 226 2.23 -16.36 -13.89
CA LYS A 226 1.81 -16.98 -15.15
C LYS A 226 2.40 -16.25 -16.34
N SER A 227 3.02 -16.98 -17.26
CA SER A 227 3.53 -16.44 -18.53
C SER A 227 4.41 -15.18 -18.37
N GLY A 228 5.29 -15.15 -17.36
CA GLY A 228 6.18 -14.00 -17.11
C GLY A 228 5.49 -12.79 -16.46
N MET A 229 4.24 -12.92 -16.05
CA MET A 229 3.47 -11.90 -15.36
C MET A 229 3.22 -12.30 -13.90
N LEU A 230 3.10 -11.31 -13.03
CA LEU A 230 2.47 -11.44 -11.73
C LEU A 230 1.01 -11.03 -11.85
N LEU A 231 0.14 -11.90 -11.36
CA LEU A 231 -1.29 -11.67 -11.20
C LEU A 231 -1.58 -11.56 -9.69
N MET A 232 -2.09 -10.41 -9.26
CA MET A 232 -2.60 -10.19 -7.92
C MET A 232 -4.12 -10.14 -7.97
N TRP A 233 -4.76 -11.07 -7.30
CA TRP A 233 -6.20 -11.11 -7.11
C TRP A 233 -6.53 -10.56 -5.72
N ALA A 234 -7.47 -9.64 -5.64
CA ALA A 234 -7.87 -9.04 -4.37
C ALA A 234 -9.39 -8.85 -4.30
N SER A 235 -10.01 -9.23 -3.19
CA SER A 235 -11.44 -9.06 -2.94
C SER A 235 -11.73 -8.99 -1.45
N ARG A 236 -12.85 -8.35 -1.09
CA ARG A 236 -13.45 -8.41 0.25
C ARG A 236 -14.54 -9.48 0.36
N ALA A 237 -14.88 -10.11 -0.75
CA ALA A 237 -15.91 -11.16 -0.76
C ALA A 237 -15.56 -12.31 0.20
N PRO A 238 -16.56 -12.99 0.77
CA PRO A 238 -16.34 -14.13 1.63
C PRO A 238 -15.51 -15.23 0.94
N MET A 239 -14.64 -15.87 1.72
CA MET A 239 -13.70 -16.87 1.22
C MET A 239 -14.36 -17.99 0.42
N ASP A 240 -15.57 -18.39 0.79
CA ASP A 240 -16.29 -19.50 0.12
C ASP A 240 -16.69 -19.15 -1.32
N GLN A 241 -17.04 -17.91 -1.57
CA GLN A 241 -17.31 -17.41 -2.92
C GLN A 241 -16.02 -17.34 -3.75
N LEU A 242 -14.96 -16.80 -3.14
CA LEU A 242 -13.65 -16.70 -3.80
C LEU A 242 -13.09 -18.08 -4.14
N LYS A 243 -13.23 -19.07 -3.27
CA LYS A 243 -12.85 -20.46 -3.56
C LYS A 243 -13.51 -20.98 -4.82
N GLN A 244 -14.81 -20.75 -4.98
CA GLN A 244 -15.54 -21.22 -6.16
C GLN A 244 -15.03 -20.61 -7.47
N VAL A 245 -14.57 -19.35 -7.43
CA VAL A 245 -14.01 -18.66 -8.60
C VAL A 245 -12.55 -19.03 -8.80
N LEU A 246 -11.75 -19.12 -7.74
CA LEU A 246 -10.31 -19.26 -7.78
C LEU A 246 -9.83 -20.72 -7.88
N VAL A 247 -10.61 -21.70 -7.42
CA VAL A 247 -10.30 -23.15 -7.60
C VAL A 247 -10.18 -23.51 -9.08
N ALA A 248 -11.00 -22.91 -9.92
CA ALA A 248 -10.88 -23.07 -11.37
C ALA A 248 -9.52 -22.56 -11.93
N MET A 249 -8.85 -21.65 -11.21
CA MET A 249 -7.56 -21.08 -11.61
C MET A 249 -6.36 -21.88 -11.13
N MET A 250 -6.48 -22.61 -10.03
CA MET A 250 -5.38 -23.34 -9.40
C MET A 250 -5.15 -24.74 -9.96
N GLY A 251 -5.86 -25.11 -11.04
CA GLY A 251 -5.57 -26.34 -11.79
C GLY A 251 -5.94 -27.64 -11.07
N GLY A 252 -7.08 -27.67 -10.35
CA GLY A 252 -7.63 -28.90 -9.80
C GLY A 252 -7.25 -29.20 -8.34
N VAL A 253 -7.44 -30.42 -7.91
CA VAL A 253 -7.44 -30.93 -6.52
C VAL A 253 -6.19 -30.60 -5.68
N ARG A 254 -5.02 -30.35 -6.30
CA ARG A 254 -3.81 -29.98 -5.57
C ARG A 254 -3.88 -28.58 -4.96
N GLY A 255 -4.47 -27.62 -5.66
CA GLY A 255 -4.63 -26.26 -5.12
C GLY A 255 -5.63 -26.16 -3.97
N LEU A 256 -6.68 -27.01 -3.98
CA LEU A 256 -7.66 -27.11 -2.87
C LEU A 256 -7.01 -27.60 -1.56
N ALA A 257 -6.13 -28.60 -1.64
CA ALA A 257 -5.46 -29.14 -0.46
C ALA A 257 -4.50 -28.12 0.19
N GLU A 258 -3.88 -27.30 -0.61
CA GLU A 258 -2.93 -26.26 -0.13
C GLU A 258 -3.67 -25.09 0.52
N VAL A 259 -4.76 -24.63 -0.08
CA VAL A 259 -5.65 -23.62 0.52
C VAL A 259 -6.31 -24.12 1.81
N GLN A 260 -6.72 -25.39 1.83
CA GLN A 260 -7.34 -26.00 3.03
C GLN A 260 -6.31 -26.13 4.17
N LYS A 261 -5.06 -26.41 3.85
CA LYS A 261 -3.96 -26.52 4.83
C LYS A 261 -3.64 -25.15 5.46
N GLU A 262 -3.58 -24.08 4.65
CA GLU A 262 -3.33 -22.71 5.16
C GLU A 262 -4.50 -22.20 6.01
N LEU A 263 -5.75 -22.50 5.63
CA LEU A 263 -6.92 -22.12 6.41
C LEU A 263 -6.98 -22.82 7.78
N ASN A 264 -6.60 -24.09 7.85
CA ASN A 264 -6.56 -24.82 9.12
C ASN A 264 -5.40 -24.33 10.03
N GLN A 265 -4.35 -23.72 9.47
CA GLN A 265 -3.27 -23.11 10.27
C GLN A 265 -3.63 -21.75 10.86
N HIS A 266 -4.62 -21.04 10.30
CA HIS A 266 -5.11 -19.74 10.78
C HIS A 266 -6.45 -19.77 11.50
N ALA A 267 -7.11 -20.93 11.58
CA ALA A 267 -8.25 -21.11 12.46
C ALA A 267 -7.75 -21.12 13.91
N LEU A 268 -8.01 -20.03 14.64
CA LEU A 268 -7.82 -19.97 16.08
C LEU A 268 -8.58 -21.12 16.72
N PRO A 269 -8.02 -21.83 17.73
CA PRO A 269 -8.75 -22.86 18.45
C PRO A 269 -9.96 -22.21 19.11
N VAL A 270 -11.15 -22.61 18.70
CA VAL A 270 -12.39 -22.32 19.44
C VAL A 270 -12.21 -22.95 20.80
N SER A 271 -12.02 -22.11 21.82
CA SER A 271 -11.97 -22.53 23.22
C SER A 271 -13.29 -23.19 23.58
N SER A 272 -13.28 -24.51 23.64
CA SER A 272 -14.34 -25.32 24.24
C SER A 272 -14.25 -25.22 25.76
N GLU A 273 -14.67 -24.08 26.31
CA GLU A 273 -14.78 -23.90 27.76
C GLU A 273 -16.08 -23.15 28.06
N SER A 274 -17.19 -23.88 28.02
CA SER A 274 -18.40 -23.53 28.76
C SER A 274 -19.50 -24.59 28.56
N ALA A 275 -19.27 -25.81 29.02
CA ALA A 275 -20.35 -26.79 29.20
C ALA A 275 -20.01 -27.77 30.33
N SER A 276 -19.89 -27.26 31.56
CA SER A 276 -20.03 -28.11 32.75
C SER A 276 -20.19 -27.24 34.00
N SER A 277 -21.37 -26.73 34.24
CA SER A 277 -21.81 -26.29 35.59
C SER A 277 -23.27 -25.92 35.58
N ILE A 278 -24.15 -26.90 35.28
CA ILE A 278 -25.53 -26.88 35.76
C ILE A 278 -25.93 -28.36 35.96
N GLU A 279 -25.54 -28.91 37.10
CA GLU A 279 -26.20 -30.05 37.78
C GLU A 279 -25.49 -30.28 39.11
N GLN A 280 -25.99 -29.57 40.13
CA GLN A 280 -26.20 -30.04 41.50
C GLN A 280 -27.01 -29.00 42.27
#